data_2b996bdaaefc7e2b538ac5cd0fc909c1
#
_entry.id   2b996bdaaefc7e2b538ac5cd0fc909c1
#
_cell.length_a   1.000
_cell.length_b   1.000
_cell.length_c   1.000
_cell.angle_alpha   90.00
_cell.angle_beta   90.00
_cell.angle_gamma   90.00
#
_symmetry.space_group_name_H-M   'P 1'
#
loop_
_entity.id
_entity.type
_entity.pdbx_description
1 polymer ?
#
loop_
_entity_poly.entity_id
_entity_poly.type
_entity_poly.pdbx_seq_one_letter_code
_entity_poly.pdbx_strand_id
1 'polypeptide(L)'
;YLTGALTIPSFLQRVGHIRVFAALASLASIAILLHSVFVHPYSWMFIRILTGLSLAGIYVIMESWLNEKSTNQTRGQLLSVYMIITFVFVGAGQFLLNLGDPAKVDLFILVSILLSFALLPILLSSTEQPNTESPKFFSLREFYTVSPLGFVGALATGLSHSAVFGYGAIYASSINLSLFEISLYMMIITSAGALSQWPIGYLSDRIDRRVILIGVSFMASGLSLFFVFANFMPLTLFLIFTGLFSVACLPMYSLTVAHTNDFLQPNEIVSASATFGILIGIGSIIGPLFVSGFMEILGAVGFYIYLFLIHGLLGLFGLYRMTQRTKPRDLESQYNPLPRNISPAGMEMN
;
A
#
# COMPACT_ATOMS: atom_id res chain seq x y z
N TYR A 1 12.09 -0.73 -0.38
CA TYR A 1 11.16 0.39 -0.12
C TYR A 1 11.46 1.07 1.22
N LEU A 2 11.47 0.33 2.33
CA LEU A 2 11.69 0.87 3.69
C LEU A 2 13.00 1.68 3.79
N THR A 3 14.12 1.14 3.31
CA THR A 3 15.41 1.86 3.28
C THR A 3 15.34 3.15 2.48
N GLY A 4 14.66 3.14 1.32
CA GLY A 4 14.44 4.34 0.50
C GLY A 4 13.66 5.41 1.25
N ALA A 5 12.52 5.05 1.85
CA ALA A 5 11.70 5.98 2.61
C ALA A 5 12.46 6.65 3.78
N LEU A 6 13.42 5.94 4.39
CA LEU A 6 14.23 6.45 5.50
C LEU A 6 15.44 7.30 5.06
N THR A 7 16.04 6.98 3.92
CA THR A 7 17.31 7.62 3.50
C THR A 7 17.12 8.79 2.52
N ILE A 8 16.10 8.72 1.67
CA ILE A 8 15.86 9.73 0.62
C ILE A 8 15.65 11.15 1.18
N PRO A 9 14.93 11.40 2.29
CA PRO A 9 14.78 12.75 2.82
C PRO A 9 16.12 13.47 3.06
N SER A 10 17.15 12.74 3.51
CA SER A 10 18.49 13.33 3.71
C SER A 10 19.21 13.66 2.40
N PHE A 11 18.95 12.91 1.32
CA PHE A 11 19.46 13.23 -0.02
C PHE A 11 18.75 14.44 -0.62
N LEU A 12 17.43 14.57 -0.39
CA LEU A 12 16.65 15.71 -0.88
C LEU A 12 17.18 17.03 -0.37
N GLN A 13 17.54 17.11 0.91
CA GLN A 13 18.11 18.30 1.50
C GLN A 13 19.45 18.72 0.89
N ARG A 14 20.25 17.78 0.41
CA ARG A 14 21.59 18.03 -0.13
C ARG A 14 21.62 18.27 -1.63
N VAL A 15 20.84 17.51 -2.38
CA VAL A 15 20.92 17.46 -3.86
C VAL A 15 19.76 18.17 -4.53
N GLY A 16 18.61 18.21 -3.85
CA GLY A 16 17.37 18.81 -4.34
C GLY A 16 16.45 17.82 -5.06
N HIS A 17 15.13 18.13 -5.06
CA HIS A 17 14.06 17.24 -5.48
C HIS A 17 14.16 16.78 -6.93
N ILE A 18 14.36 17.70 -7.90
CA ILE A 18 14.40 17.39 -9.34
C ILE A 18 15.52 16.40 -9.67
N ARG A 19 16.73 16.67 -9.13
CA ARG A 19 17.89 15.81 -9.41
C ARG A 19 17.75 14.43 -8.78
N VAL A 20 17.25 14.36 -7.54
CA VAL A 20 17.01 13.06 -6.86
C VAL A 20 15.90 12.30 -7.57
N PHE A 21 14.80 12.95 -7.98
CA PHE A 21 13.75 12.32 -8.78
C PHE A 21 14.31 11.73 -10.08
N ALA A 22 15.07 12.51 -10.84
CA ALA A 22 15.69 12.07 -12.09
C ALA A 22 16.61 10.85 -11.88
N ALA A 23 17.45 10.89 -10.85
CA ALA A 23 18.34 9.78 -10.52
C ALA A 23 17.56 8.51 -10.16
N LEU A 24 16.51 8.63 -9.33
CA LEU A 24 15.70 7.49 -8.88
C LEU A 24 14.85 6.91 -10.00
N ALA A 25 14.24 7.74 -10.85
CA ALA A 25 13.45 7.24 -11.98
C ALA A 25 14.36 6.59 -13.05
N SER A 26 15.54 7.13 -13.29
CA SER A 26 16.56 6.49 -14.13
C SER A 26 17.02 5.16 -13.54
N LEU A 27 17.28 5.11 -12.22
CA LEU A 27 17.64 3.87 -11.53
C LEU A 27 16.52 2.82 -11.59
N ALA A 28 15.25 3.23 -11.43
CA ALA A 28 14.12 2.34 -11.58
C ALA A 28 14.00 1.78 -13.02
N SER A 29 14.17 2.65 -14.03
CA SER A 29 14.17 2.23 -15.44
C SER A 29 15.29 1.23 -15.75
N ILE A 30 16.51 1.48 -15.28
CA ILE A 30 17.64 0.55 -15.41
C ILE A 30 17.36 -0.77 -14.68
N ALA A 31 16.87 -0.69 -13.43
CA ALA A 31 16.58 -1.88 -12.62
C ALA A 31 15.55 -2.79 -13.30
N ILE A 32 14.51 -2.24 -13.92
CA ILE A 32 13.52 -3.04 -14.68
C ILE A 32 14.18 -3.79 -15.82
N LEU A 33 15.05 -3.16 -16.61
CA LEU A 33 15.77 -3.84 -17.70
C LEU A 33 16.73 -4.92 -17.17
N LEU A 34 17.40 -4.68 -16.04
CA LEU A 34 18.30 -5.67 -15.44
C LEU A 34 17.58 -6.95 -15.03
N HIS A 35 16.28 -6.92 -14.70
CA HIS A 35 15.50 -8.13 -14.43
C HIS A 35 15.41 -9.05 -15.66
N SER A 36 15.36 -8.49 -16.88
CA SER A 36 15.32 -9.29 -18.11
C SER A 36 16.68 -9.86 -18.52
N VAL A 37 17.78 -9.22 -18.10
CA VAL A 37 19.16 -9.64 -18.40
C VAL A 37 19.67 -10.68 -17.40
N PHE A 38 19.43 -10.45 -16.11
CA PHE A 38 19.92 -11.31 -15.03
C PHE A 38 18.79 -12.19 -14.47
N VAL A 39 18.43 -13.23 -15.18
CA VAL A 39 17.33 -14.16 -14.79
C VAL A 39 17.86 -15.18 -13.78
N HIS A 40 18.16 -14.70 -12.56
CA HIS A 40 18.59 -15.54 -11.46
C HIS A 40 17.99 -15.03 -10.13
N PRO A 41 17.51 -15.90 -9.21
CA PRO A 41 16.82 -15.47 -7.98
C PRO A 41 17.60 -14.43 -7.14
N TYR A 42 18.89 -14.65 -6.90
CA TYR A 42 19.71 -13.72 -6.11
C TYR A 42 19.91 -12.36 -6.81
N SER A 43 20.09 -12.35 -8.13
CA SER A 43 20.16 -11.12 -8.91
C SER A 43 18.84 -10.35 -8.81
N TRP A 44 17.73 -11.04 -8.94
CA TRP A 44 16.39 -10.43 -8.81
C TRP A 44 16.15 -9.87 -7.42
N MET A 45 16.56 -10.54 -6.35
CA MET A 45 16.49 -10.00 -4.98
C MET A 45 17.23 -8.66 -4.87
N PHE A 46 18.47 -8.58 -5.38
CA PHE A 46 19.24 -7.34 -5.35
C PHE A 46 18.60 -6.24 -6.20
N ILE A 47 18.19 -6.56 -7.43
CA ILE A 47 17.53 -5.58 -8.32
C ILE A 47 16.19 -5.10 -7.72
N ARG A 48 15.43 -5.95 -7.03
CA ARG A 48 14.21 -5.57 -6.29
C ARG A 48 14.47 -4.59 -5.15
N ILE A 49 15.63 -4.69 -4.48
CA ILE A 49 16.04 -3.68 -3.48
C ILE A 49 16.22 -2.32 -4.15
N LEU A 50 16.91 -2.26 -5.28
CA LEU A 50 17.12 -1.02 -6.06
C LEU A 50 15.79 -0.43 -6.54
N THR A 51 14.92 -1.27 -7.11
CA THR A 51 13.57 -0.84 -7.56
C THR A 51 12.75 -0.30 -6.40
N GLY A 52 12.72 -1.01 -5.27
CA GLY A 52 11.98 -0.60 -4.09
C GLY A 52 12.49 0.70 -3.47
N LEU A 53 13.81 0.90 -3.43
CA LEU A 53 14.44 2.15 -3.00
C LEU A 53 14.05 3.31 -3.92
N SER A 54 14.13 3.10 -5.23
CA SER A 54 13.82 4.11 -6.24
C SER A 54 12.35 4.54 -6.17
N LEU A 55 11.42 3.59 -6.13
CA LEU A 55 9.99 3.89 -6.06
C LEU A 55 9.62 4.60 -4.76
N ALA A 56 10.19 4.17 -3.61
CA ALA A 56 9.95 4.86 -2.34
C ALA A 56 10.37 6.33 -2.40
N GLY A 57 11.55 6.60 -2.97
CA GLY A 57 12.04 7.97 -3.11
C GLY A 57 11.19 8.81 -4.07
N ILE A 58 10.73 8.22 -5.18
CA ILE A 58 9.83 8.89 -6.12
C ILE A 58 8.54 9.31 -5.43
N TYR A 59 7.91 8.44 -4.62
CA TYR A 59 6.71 8.78 -3.85
C TYR A 59 6.97 9.90 -2.84
N VAL A 60 8.06 9.81 -2.06
CA VAL A 60 8.46 10.88 -1.12
C VAL A 60 8.57 12.23 -1.80
N ILE A 61 9.19 12.28 -3.00
CA ILE A 61 9.37 13.52 -3.75
C ILE A 61 8.05 14.08 -4.26
N MET A 62 7.21 13.22 -4.86
CA MET A 62 5.90 13.64 -5.39
C MET A 62 5.01 14.20 -4.28
N GLU A 63 4.92 13.52 -3.15
CA GLU A 63 4.10 13.93 -2.01
C GLU A 63 4.63 15.19 -1.34
N SER A 64 5.95 15.35 -1.24
CA SER A 64 6.59 16.57 -0.75
C SER A 64 6.23 17.78 -1.63
N TRP A 65 6.25 17.63 -2.96
CA TRP A 65 5.84 18.69 -3.88
C TRP A 65 4.34 19.02 -3.79
N LEU A 66 3.49 18.01 -3.71
CA LEU A 66 2.06 18.22 -3.55
C LEU A 66 1.76 18.96 -2.24
N ASN A 67 2.43 18.60 -1.16
CA ASN A 67 2.25 19.24 0.14
C ASN A 67 2.64 20.72 0.10
N GLU A 68 3.81 21.05 -0.46
CA GLU A 68 4.29 22.45 -0.53
C GLU A 68 3.45 23.34 -1.45
N LYS A 69 3.00 22.80 -2.58
CA LYS A 69 2.17 23.56 -3.53
C LYS A 69 0.70 23.65 -3.10
N SER A 70 0.31 22.94 -2.03
CA SER A 70 -1.03 22.96 -1.47
C SER A 70 -1.18 24.11 -0.47
N THR A 71 -2.34 24.76 -0.46
CA THR A 71 -2.81 25.60 0.64
C THR A 71 -3.78 24.81 1.51
N ASN A 72 -4.05 25.25 2.74
CA ASN A 72 -5.05 24.60 3.61
C ASN A 72 -6.43 24.43 2.92
N GLN A 73 -6.76 25.28 1.94
CA GLN A 73 -8.02 25.22 1.19
C GLN A 73 -7.98 24.25 0.02
N THR A 74 -6.82 24.06 -0.63
CA THR A 74 -6.68 23.24 -1.85
C THR A 74 -6.08 21.85 -1.59
N ARG A 75 -5.53 21.63 -0.40
CA ARG A 75 -4.82 20.40 -0.02
C ARG A 75 -5.67 19.16 -0.25
N GLY A 76 -6.91 19.13 0.27
CA GLY A 76 -7.81 18.01 0.10
C GLY A 76 -8.17 17.71 -1.37
N GLN A 77 -8.32 18.77 -2.20
CA GLN A 77 -8.60 18.60 -3.64
C GLN A 77 -7.39 18.00 -4.37
N LEU A 78 -6.18 18.53 -4.11
CA LEU A 78 -4.95 18.01 -4.73
C LEU A 78 -4.68 16.56 -4.33
N LEU A 79 -4.88 16.22 -3.05
CA LEU A 79 -4.75 14.84 -2.59
C LEU A 79 -5.78 13.92 -3.25
N SER A 80 -7.03 14.35 -3.39
CA SER A 80 -8.08 13.56 -4.06
C SER A 80 -7.74 13.31 -5.53
N VAL A 81 -7.25 14.31 -6.26
CA VAL A 81 -6.82 14.16 -7.66
C VAL A 81 -5.63 13.21 -7.75
N TYR A 82 -4.63 13.35 -6.88
CA TYR A 82 -3.49 12.44 -6.79
C TYR A 82 -3.92 10.99 -6.55
N MET A 83 -4.87 10.78 -5.64
CA MET A 83 -5.43 9.45 -5.34
C MET A 83 -6.17 8.85 -6.53
N ILE A 84 -7.04 9.64 -7.19
CA ILE A 84 -7.78 9.19 -8.38
C ILE A 84 -6.79 8.76 -9.48
N ILE A 85 -5.80 9.60 -9.77
CA ILE A 85 -4.77 9.29 -10.78
C ILE A 85 -4.04 8.00 -10.39
N THR A 86 -3.58 7.88 -9.15
CA THR A 86 -2.85 6.70 -8.66
C THR A 86 -3.69 5.43 -8.85
N PHE A 87 -4.94 5.42 -8.39
CA PHE A 87 -5.79 4.23 -8.48
C PHE A 87 -6.17 3.87 -9.93
N VAL A 88 -6.50 4.87 -10.74
CA VAL A 88 -6.83 4.65 -12.16
C VAL A 88 -5.64 4.02 -12.89
N PHE A 89 -4.44 4.58 -12.72
CA PHE A 89 -3.26 4.10 -13.44
C PHE A 89 -2.69 2.79 -12.86
N VAL A 90 -2.81 2.54 -11.55
CA VAL A 90 -2.48 1.23 -10.98
C VAL A 90 -3.43 0.16 -11.49
N GLY A 91 -4.74 0.45 -11.58
CA GLY A 91 -5.73 -0.47 -12.17
C GLY A 91 -5.51 -0.69 -13.66
N ALA A 92 -5.35 0.37 -14.45
CA ALA A 92 -5.10 0.28 -15.89
C ALA A 92 -3.77 -0.42 -16.20
N GLY A 93 -2.76 -0.21 -15.36
CA GLY A 93 -1.44 -0.85 -15.51
C GLY A 93 -1.48 -2.38 -15.47
N GLN A 94 -2.51 -2.98 -14.82
CA GLN A 94 -2.66 -4.44 -14.82
C GLN A 94 -2.89 -5.00 -16.22
N PHE A 95 -3.48 -4.22 -17.13
CA PHE A 95 -3.71 -4.65 -18.52
C PHE A 95 -2.47 -4.54 -19.40
N LEU A 96 -1.42 -3.85 -18.99
CA LEU A 96 -0.15 -3.82 -19.73
C LEU A 96 0.45 -5.21 -19.88
N LEU A 97 0.15 -6.14 -18.96
CA LEU A 97 0.54 -7.55 -19.08
C LEU A 97 0.03 -8.24 -20.35
N ASN A 98 -1.07 -7.75 -20.94
CA ASN A 98 -1.68 -8.33 -22.14
C ASN A 98 -1.08 -7.77 -23.44
N LEU A 99 -0.16 -6.79 -23.36
CA LEU A 99 0.50 -6.21 -24.53
C LEU A 99 1.71 -7.02 -25.03
N GLY A 100 2.15 -8.03 -24.28
CA GLY A 100 3.28 -8.88 -24.62
C GLY A 100 3.30 -10.17 -23.81
N ASP A 101 4.26 -11.03 -24.13
CA ASP A 101 4.50 -12.27 -23.40
C ASP A 101 5.29 -11.95 -22.11
N PRO A 102 4.75 -12.23 -20.89
CA PRO A 102 5.44 -11.98 -19.63
C PRO A 102 6.79 -12.72 -19.47
N ALA A 103 7.00 -13.80 -20.24
CA ALA A 103 8.27 -14.53 -20.24
C ALA A 103 9.35 -13.87 -21.12
N LYS A 104 8.98 -12.85 -21.91
CA LYS A 104 9.89 -12.14 -22.82
C LYS A 104 10.29 -10.77 -22.26
N VAL A 105 11.26 -10.15 -22.92
CA VAL A 105 11.83 -8.86 -22.53
C VAL A 105 10.91 -7.66 -22.82
N ASP A 106 9.92 -7.83 -23.70
CA ASP A 106 9.10 -6.73 -24.24
C ASP A 106 8.39 -5.90 -23.18
N LEU A 107 7.82 -6.55 -22.16
CA LEU A 107 7.15 -5.85 -21.06
C LEU A 107 8.13 -5.10 -20.16
N PHE A 108 9.34 -5.62 -19.95
CA PHE A 108 10.39 -4.91 -19.21
C PHE A 108 10.83 -3.65 -19.96
N ILE A 109 10.97 -3.73 -21.29
CA ILE A 109 11.27 -2.58 -22.16
C ILE A 109 10.14 -1.54 -22.05
N LEU A 110 8.88 -1.97 -22.17
CA LEU A 110 7.71 -1.09 -22.09
C LEU A 110 7.70 -0.32 -20.75
N VAL A 111 7.87 -1.01 -19.62
CA VAL A 111 7.89 -0.37 -18.31
C VAL A 111 9.07 0.60 -18.17
N SER A 112 10.24 0.25 -18.67
CA SER A 112 11.42 1.12 -18.69
C SER A 112 11.19 2.39 -19.51
N ILE A 113 10.55 2.28 -20.69
CA ILE A 113 10.15 3.43 -21.51
C ILE A 113 9.18 4.33 -20.75
N LEU A 114 8.14 3.78 -20.15
CA LEU A 114 7.15 4.55 -19.38
C LEU A 114 7.80 5.31 -18.21
N LEU A 115 8.71 4.68 -17.47
CA LEU A 115 9.47 5.33 -16.40
C LEU A 115 10.36 6.46 -16.94
N SER A 116 10.97 6.28 -18.10
CA SER A 116 11.80 7.30 -18.75
C SER A 116 10.96 8.46 -19.26
N PHE A 117 9.77 8.20 -19.84
CA PHE A 117 8.84 9.24 -20.24
C PHE A 117 8.32 10.07 -19.07
N ALA A 118 8.11 9.44 -17.90
CA ALA A 118 7.67 10.14 -16.69
C ALA A 118 8.68 11.19 -16.19
N LEU A 119 9.96 11.07 -16.56
CA LEU A 119 10.99 12.06 -16.24
C LEU A 119 10.83 13.38 -17.00
N LEU A 120 10.37 13.34 -18.24
CA LEU A 120 10.41 14.49 -19.15
C LEU A 120 9.64 15.71 -18.62
N PRO A 121 8.39 15.60 -18.15
CA PRO A 121 7.64 16.76 -17.64
C PRO A 121 8.33 17.42 -16.46
N ILE A 122 8.94 16.62 -15.57
CA ILE A 122 9.59 17.10 -14.35
C ILE A 122 10.91 17.80 -14.67
N LEU A 123 11.72 17.23 -15.55
CA LEU A 123 12.98 17.84 -15.97
C LEU A 123 12.81 19.14 -16.76
N LEU A 124 11.69 19.27 -17.47
CA LEU A 124 11.33 20.46 -18.24
C LEU A 124 10.61 21.51 -17.39
N SER A 125 10.22 21.19 -16.15
CA SER A 125 9.55 22.13 -15.26
C SER A 125 10.55 23.09 -14.60
N SER A 126 10.17 24.37 -14.49
CA SER A 126 10.93 25.42 -13.79
C SER A 126 10.46 25.61 -12.34
N THR A 127 9.94 24.57 -11.71
CA THR A 127 9.32 24.66 -10.38
C THR A 127 10.36 24.77 -9.27
N GLU A 128 10.13 25.68 -8.32
CA GLU A 128 10.94 25.80 -7.11
C GLU A 128 10.89 24.52 -6.26
N GLN A 129 12.00 24.23 -5.60
CA GLN A 129 12.16 23.01 -4.81
C GLN A 129 11.57 23.18 -3.40
N PRO A 130 10.89 22.18 -2.85
CA PRO A 130 10.37 22.22 -1.50
C PRO A 130 11.46 22.20 -0.43
N ASN A 131 11.17 22.83 0.71
CA ASN A 131 11.98 22.67 1.92
C ASN A 131 11.51 21.43 2.68
N THR A 132 12.41 20.49 2.92
CA THR A 132 12.09 19.22 3.59
C THR A 132 12.71 19.18 4.97
N GLU A 133 11.90 18.98 6.00
CA GLU A 133 12.36 18.65 7.36
C GLU A 133 12.52 17.14 7.51
N SER A 134 13.48 16.72 8.33
CA SER A 134 13.67 15.30 8.63
C SER A 134 12.63 14.84 9.63
N PRO A 135 11.82 13.79 9.33
CA PRO A 135 10.82 13.31 10.27
C PRO A 135 11.49 12.75 11.54
N LYS A 136 10.90 13.05 12.68
CA LYS A 136 11.24 12.39 13.94
C LYS A 136 10.43 11.08 14.01
N PHE A 137 10.97 10.06 14.64
CA PHE A 137 10.30 8.76 14.79
C PHE A 137 9.83 8.57 16.23
N PHE A 138 8.62 8.05 16.43
CA PHE A 138 8.27 7.41 17.69
C PHE A 138 9.09 6.13 17.84
N SER A 139 9.53 5.81 19.07
CA SER A 139 9.99 4.45 19.33
C SER A 139 8.81 3.47 19.19
N LEU A 140 9.08 2.24 18.75
CA LEU A 140 8.03 1.22 18.60
C LEU A 140 7.26 0.97 19.90
N ARG A 141 7.94 1.10 21.04
CA ARG A 141 7.33 0.92 22.37
C ARG A 141 6.37 2.08 22.70
N GLU A 142 6.77 3.32 22.46
CA GLU A 142 5.93 4.49 22.65
C GLU A 142 4.70 4.42 21.75
N PHE A 143 4.89 4.10 20.48
CA PHE A 143 3.79 3.95 19.54
C PHE A 143 2.78 2.87 19.97
N TYR A 144 3.27 1.71 20.46
CA TYR A 144 2.41 0.67 21.01
C TYR A 144 1.63 1.14 22.26
N THR A 145 2.22 1.96 23.13
CA THR A 145 1.51 2.49 24.30
C THR A 145 0.44 3.49 23.93
N VAL A 146 0.65 4.30 22.91
CA VAL A 146 -0.33 5.29 22.40
C VAL A 146 -1.50 4.56 21.73
N SER A 147 -1.25 3.71 20.76
CA SER A 147 -2.29 3.00 20.01
C SER A 147 -1.91 1.54 19.73
N PRO A 148 -2.17 0.61 20.68
CA PRO A 148 -1.89 -0.82 20.46
C PRO A 148 -2.64 -1.40 19.25
N LEU A 149 -3.91 -0.98 19.03
CA LEU A 149 -4.68 -1.43 17.87
C LEU A 149 -4.10 -0.84 16.57
N GLY A 150 -3.63 0.41 16.60
CA GLY A 150 -2.91 1.02 15.49
C GLY A 150 -1.61 0.29 15.15
N PHE A 151 -0.83 -0.09 16.16
CA PHE A 151 0.41 -0.85 15.99
C PHE A 151 0.17 -2.20 15.30
N VAL A 152 -0.75 -3.01 15.87
CA VAL A 152 -1.07 -4.33 15.30
C VAL A 152 -1.77 -4.21 13.95
N GLY A 153 -2.63 -3.21 13.78
CA GLY A 153 -3.30 -2.91 12.52
C GLY A 153 -2.33 -2.53 11.40
N ALA A 154 -1.30 -1.71 11.69
CA ALA A 154 -0.25 -1.36 10.74
C ALA A 154 0.55 -2.60 10.29
N LEU A 155 0.95 -3.44 11.25
CA LEU A 155 1.67 -4.68 10.97
C LEU A 155 0.81 -5.65 10.13
N ALA A 156 -0.45 -5.87 10.54
CA ALA A 156 -1.41 -6.73 9.82
C ALA A 156 -1.70 -6.21 8.40
N THR A 157 -1.80 -4.89 8.24
CA THR A 157 -1.93 -4.25 6.91
C THR A 157 -0.72 -4.56 6.03
N GLY A 158 0.49 -4.42 6.56
CA GLY A 158 1.72 -4.77 5.83
C GLY A 158 1.75 -6.23 5.42
N LEU A 159 1.43 -7.15 6.35
CA LEU A 159 1.35 -8.58 6.12
C LEU A 159 0.31 -8.94 5.03
N SER A 160 -0.90 -8.38 5.12
CA SER A 160 -2.00 -8.67 4.21
C SER A 160 -1.79 -8.05 2.83
N HIS A 161 -1.51 -6.74 2.76
CA HIS A 161 -1.38 -6.06 1.47
C HIS A 161 -0.18 -6.57 0.67
N SER A 162 0.94 -6.92 1.32
CA SER A 162 2.09 -7.50 0.61
C SER A 162 1.78 -8.89 0.05
N ALA A 163 0.98 -9.70 0.74
CA ALA A 163 0.48 -10.95 0.20
C ALA A 163 -0.44 -10.72 -1.00
N VAL A 164 -1.44 -9.84 -0.88
CA VAL A 164 -2.41 -9.55 -1.95
C VAL A 164 -1.71 -9.03 -3.21
N PHE A 165 -0.85 -8.02 -3.08
CA PHE A 165 -0.19 -7.42 -4.25
C PHE A 165 1.06 -8.18 -4.73
N GLY A 166 1.73 -8.94 -3.85
CA GLY A 166 2.89 -9.73 -4.21
C GLY A 166 2.57 -11.13 -4.70
N TYR A 167 1.54 -11.75 -4.14
CA TYR A 167 1.19 -13.14 -4.43
C TYR A 167 -0.19 -13.32 -5.07
N GLY A 168 -1.01 -12.28 -5.18
CA GLY A 168 -2.34 -12.38 -5.79
C GLY A 168 -2.31 -12.87 -7.23
N ALA A 169 -1.38 -12.35 -8.06
CA ALA A 169 -1.22 -12.82 -9.44
C ALA A 169 -0.69 -14.28 -9.50
N ILE A 170 0.20 -14.65 -8.56
CA ILE A 170 0.71 -16.03 -8.45
C ILE A 170 -0.42 -16.99 -8.05
N TYR A 171 -1.25 -16.59 -7.07
CA TYR A 171 -2.45 -17.33 -6.70
C TYR A 171 -3.38 -17.51 -7.90
N ALA A 172 -3.73 -16.44 -8.61
CA ALA A 172 -4.60 -16.47 -9.78
C ALA A 172 -4.05 -17.39 -10.88
N SER A 173 -2.75 -17.36 -11.13
CA SER A 173 -2.06 -18.28 -12.04
C SER A 173 -2.12 -19.74 -11.54
N SER A 174 -1.98 -19.98 -10.24
CA SER A 174 -2.01 -21.33 -9.67
C SER A 174 -3.37 -22.02 -9.74
N ILE A 175 -4.44 -21.25 -9.91
CA ILE A 175 -5.80 -21.76 -10.18
C ILE A 175 -6.14 -21.74 -11.68
N ASN A 176 -5.12 -21.64 -12.55
CA ASN A 176 -5.20 -21.69 -14.02
C ASN A 176 -6.03 -20.57 -14.67
N LEU A 177 -6.08 -19.38 -14.09
CA LEU A 177 -6.63 -18.22 -14.77
C LEU A 177 -5.72 -17.80 -15.93
N SER A 178 -6.33 -17.43 -17.05
CA SER A 178 -5.62 -16.83 -18.21
C SER A 178 -4.99 -15.49 -17.84
N LEU A 179 -4.04 -15.03 -18.64
CA LEU A 179 -3.37 -13.75 -18.39
C LEU A 179 -4.35 -12.57 -18.32
N PHE A 180 -5.37 -12.57 -19.18
CA PHE A 180 -6.44 -11.56 -19.13
C PHE A 180 -7.26 -11.64 -17.83
N GLU A 181 -7.62 -12.82 -17.36
CA GLU A 181 -8.37 -13.01 -16.11
C GLU A 181 -7.54 -12.64 -14.89
N ILE A 182 -6.22 -12.90 -14.90
CA ILE A 182 -5.28 -12.43 -13.87
C ILE A 182 -5.26 -10.90 -13.82
N SER A 183 -5.17 -10.25 -14.98
CA SER A 183 -5.19 -8.79 -15.07
C SER A 183 -6.51 -8.22 -14.55
N LEU A 184 -7.64 -8.84 -14.90
CA LEU A 184 -8.98 -8.46 -14.44
C LEU A 184 -9.12 -8.66 -12.91
N TYR A 185 -8.64 -9.78 -12.38
CA TYR A 185 -8.61 -10.07 -10.94
C TYR A 185 -7.84 -8.97 -10.17
N MET A 186 -6.64 -8.64 -10.62
CA MET A 186 -5.79 -7.63 -9.99
C MET A 186 -6.38 -6.22 -10.13
N MET A 187 -7.00 -5.90 -11.28
CA MET A 187 -7.72 -4.65 -11.47
C MET A 187 -8.91 -4.52 -10.52
N ILE A 188 -9.71 -5.57 -10.36
CA ILE A 188 -10.86 -5.58 -9.44
C ILE A 188 -10.41 -5.38 -8.00
N ILE A 189 -9.33 -6.05 -7.56
CA ILE A 189 -8.74 -5.82 -6.25
C ILE A 189 -8.44 -4.33 -6.06
N THR A 190 -7.72 -3.74 -7.00
CA THR A 190 -7.29 -2.34 -6.88
C THR A 190 -8.47 -1.38 -6.93
N SER A 191 -9.37 -1.54 -7.91
CA SER A 191 -10.47 -0.61 -8.16
C SER A 191 -11.55 -0.69 -7.09
N ALA A 192 -11.98 -1.89 -6.69
CA ALA A 192 -12.99 -2.06 -5.65
C ALA A 192 -12.49 -1.55 -4.29
N GLY A 193 -11.24 -1.83 -3.96
CA GLY A 193 -10.61 -1.31 -2.75
C GLY A 193 -10.47 0.22 -2.77
N ALA A 194 -10.12 0.81 -3.92
CA ALA A 194 -10.05 2.26 -4.08
C ALA A 194 -11.43 2.91 -3.89
N LEU A 195 -12.45 2.39 -4.58
CA LEU A 195 -13.82 2.91 -4.49
C LEU A 195 -14.41 2.77 -3.10
N SER A 196 -14.01 1.75 -2.33
CA SER A 196 -14.47 1.53 -0.96
C SER A 196 -13.91 2.52 0.06
N GLN A 197 -12.80 3.20 -0.24
CA GLN A 197 -12.18 4.16 0.68
C GLN A 197 -13.16 5.23 1.13
N TRP A 198 -13.92 5.80 0.20
CA TRP A 198 -14.87 6.86 0.53
C TRP A 198 -16.05 6.38 1.39
N PRO A 199 -16.84 5.34 1.04
CA PRO A 199 -17.96 4.89 1.87
C PRO A 199 -17.52 4.33 3.22
N ILE A 200 -16.41 3.60 3.28
CA ILE A 200 -15.87 3.09 4.55
C ILE A 200 -15.37 4.24 5.42
N GLY A 201 -14.69 5.22 4.83
CA GLY A 201 -14.25 6.42 5.54
C GLY A 201 -15.40 7.21 6.13
N TYR A 202 -16.39 7.52 5.30
CA TYR A 202 -17.61 8.20 5.75
C TYR A 202 -18.32 7.47 6.90
N LEU A 203 -18.35 6.16 6.87
CA LEU A 203 -18.93 5.35 7.93
C LEU A 203 -18.07 5.42 9.21
N SER A 204 -16.74 5.42 9.07
CA SER A 204 -15.79 5.48 10.20
C SER A 204 -15.78 6.83 10.91
N ASP A 205 -16.19 7.91 10.23
CA ASP A 205 -16.33 9.24 10.85
C ASP A 205 -17.63 9.40 11.67
N ARG A 206 -18.60 8.50 11.48
CA ARG A 206 -19.91 8.53 12.17
C ARG A 206 -20.08 7.45 13.23
N ILE A 207 -19.37 6.35 13.08
CA ILE A 207 -19.38 5.20 13.98
C ILE A 207 -17.99 5.07 14.59
N ASP A 208 -17.89 4.48 15.77
CA ASP A 208 -16.60 4.16 16.39
C ASP A 208 -15.69 3.43 15.40
N ARG A 209 -14.56 4.03 15.05
CA ARG A 209 -13.58 3.50 14.09
C ARG A 209 -13.13 2.09 14.40
N ARG A 210 -13.09 1.74 15.70
CA ARG A 210 -12.75 0.38 16.14
C ARG A 210 -13.78 -0.63 15.65
N VAL A 211 -15.07 -0.28 15.71
CA VAL A 211 -16.17 -1.15 15.21
C VAL A 211 -16.03 -1.37 13.71
N ILE A 212 -15.75 -0.30 12.95
CA ILE A 212 -15.56 -0.40 11.50
C ILE A 212 -14.33 -1.23 11.17
N LEU A 213 -13.19 -0.97 11.82
CA LEU A 213 -11.94 -1.72 11.60
C LEU A 213 -12.12 -3.22 11.91
N ILE A 214 -12.79 -3.55 13.01
CA ILE A 214 -13.11 -4.93 13.39
C ILE A 214 -14.07 -5.56 12.38
N GLY A 215 -15.11 -4.82 11.96
CA GLY A 215 -16.09 -5.27 10.99
C GLY A 215 -15.48 -5.62 9.64
N VAL A 216 -14.65 -4.72 9.08
CA VAL A 216 -13.95 -5.00 7.82
C VAL A 216 -12.93 -6.11 7.96
N SER A 217 -12.27 -6.24 9.13
CA SER A 217 -11.34 -7.34 9.39
C SER A 217 -12.06 -8.69 9.38
N PHE A 218 -13.17 -8.83 10.08
CA PHE A 218 -13.95 -10.06 10.06
C PHE A 218 -14.62 -10.34 8.71
N MET A 219 -15.04 -9.30 7.99
CA MET A 219 -15.57 -9.44 6.62
C MET A 219 -14.48 -9.97 5.69
N ALA A 220 -13.27 -9.40 5.72
CA ALA A 220 -12.14 -9.89 4.93
C ALA A 220 -11.75 -11.32 5.31
N SER A 221 -11.73 -11.64 6.62
CA SER A 221 -11.49 -12.99 7.12
C SER A 221 -12.54 -13.98 6.62
N GLY A 222 -13.82 -13.66 6.78
CA GLY A 222 -14.93 -14.52 6.34
C GLY A 222 -14.93 -14.77 4.82
N LEU A 223 -14.66 -13.73 4.04
CA LEU A 223 -14.53 -13.87 2.57
C LEU A 223 -13.29 -14.69 2.19
N SER A 224 -12.18 -14.55 2.92
CA SER A 224 -10.99 -15.40 2.71
C SER A 224 -11.32 -16.87 3.00
N LEU A 225 -12.02 -17.14 4.11
CA LEU A 225 -12.47 -18.50 4.44
C LEU A 225 -13.45 -19.06 3.39
N PHE A 226 -14.35 -18.23 2.87
CA PHE A 226 -15.24 -18.61 1.78
C PHE A 226 -14.46 -19.09 0.54
N PHE A 227 -13.41 -18.37 0.14
CA PHE A 227 -12.57 -18.78 -1.00
C PHE A 227 -11.85 -20.12 -0.79
N VAL A 228 -11.55 -20.52 0.45
CA VAL A 228 -10.97 -21.85 0.75
C VAL A 228 -11.90 -22.98 0.33
N PHE A 229 -13.22 -22.78 0.44
CA PHE A 229 -14.23 -23.79 0.12
C PHE A 229 -14.86 -23.63 -1.28
N ALA A 230 -14.59 -22.55 -1.97
CA ALA A 230 -15.23 -22.19 -3.25
C ALA A 230 -14.50 -22.73 -4.49
N ASN A 231 -14.13 -24.02 -4.48
CA ASN A 231 -13.24 -24.63 -5.48
C ASN A 231 -13.79 -24.68 -6.93
N PHE A 232 -15.07 -24.42 -7.19
CA PHE A 232 -15.69 -24.54 -8.53
C PHE A 232 -16.66 -23.38 -8.81
N MET A 233 -16.24 -22.17 -8.51
CA MET A 233 -17.07 -20.99 -8.73
C MET A 233 -16.91 -20.47 -10.17
N PRO A 234 -18.01 -20.07 -10.84
CA PRO A 234 -17.92 -19.34 -12.11
C PRO A 234 -17.08 -18.07 -11.95
N LEU A 235 -16.26 -17.75 -12.97
CA LEU A 235 -15.37 -16.59 -12.96
C LEU A 235 -16.06 -15.30 -12.50
N THR A 236 -17.27 -15.04 -12.98
CA THR A 236 -18.04 -13.84 -12.62
C THR A 236 -18.26 -13.75 -11.10
N LEU A 237 -18.68 -14.84 -10.46
CA LEU A 237 -18.88 -14.88 -9.01
C LEU A 237 -17.54 -14.75 -8.27
N PHE A 238 -16.48 -15.41 -8.74
CA PHE A 238 -15.15 -15.28 -8.20
C PHE A 238 -14.70 -13.82 -8.19
N LEU A 239 -14.88 -13.09 -9.29
CA LEU A 239 -14.50 -11.68 -9.41
C LEU A 239 -15.38 -10.76 -8.53
N ILE A 240 -16.68 -11.04 -8.39
CA ILE A 240 -17.56 -10.30 -7.48
C ILE A 240 -17.10 -10.46 -6.02
N PHE A 241 -16.85 -11.69 -5.56
CA PHE A 241 -16.38 -11.94 -4.20
C PHE A 241 -14.97 -11.41 -3.97
N THR A 242 -14.10 -11.39 -4.99
CA THR A 242 -12.79 -10.71 -4.96
C THR A 242 -12.96 -9.21 -4.73
N GLY A 243 -13.90 -8.57 -5.43
CA GLY A 243 -14.24 -7.17 -5.19
C GLY A 243 -14.72 -6.92 -3.76
N LEU A 244 -15.63 -7.76 -3.24
CA LEU A 244 -16.09 -7.66 -1.84
C LEU A 244 -14.97 -7.85 -0.82
N PHE A 245 -14.06 -8.80 -1.06
CA PHE A 245 -12.86 -8.98 -0.25
C PHE A 245 -12.00 -7.70 -0.25
N SER A 246 -11.79 -7.12 -1.43
CA SER A 246 -10.97 -5.92 -1.58
C SER A 246 -11.58 -4.69 -0.90
N VAL A 247 -12.92 -4.56 -0.95
CA VAL A 247 -13.69 -3.54 -0.19
C VAL A 247 -13.40 -3.61 1.30
N ALA A 248 -13.22 -4.81 1.85
CA ALA A 248 -12.91 -5.00 3.26
C ALA A 248 -11.39 -4.86 3.56
N CYS A 249 -10.54 -5.35 2.67
CA CYS A 249 -9.10 -5.46 2.90
C CYS A 249 -8.36 -4.12 2.74
N LEU A 250 -8.57 -3.39 1.63
CA LEU A 250 -7.72 -2.24 1.32
C LEU A 250 -7.95 -1.00 2.21
N PRO A 251 -9.17 -0.67 2.69
CA PRO A 251 -9.36 0.47 3.60
C PRO A 251 -8.73 0.29 4.98
N MET A 252 -8.33 -0.92 5.37
CA MET A 252 -7.71 -1.18 6.67
C MET A 252 -6.53 -0.26 6.98
N TYR A 253 -5.73 0.09 5.97
CA TYR A 253 -4.62 1.02 6.14
C TYR A 253 -5.12 2.38 6.64
N SER A 254 -6.00 3.01 5.89
CA SER A 254 -6.52 4.35 6.21
C SER A 254 -7.32 4.36 7.53
N LEU A 255 -8.09 3.29 7.80
CA LEU A 255 -8.81 3.14 9.07
C LEU A 255 -7.86 3.04 10.26
N THR A 256 -6.75 2.30 10.09
CA THR A 256 -5.76 2.11 11.15
C THR A 256 -5.01 3.41 11.44
N VAL A 257 -4.66 4.18 10.40
CA VAL A 257 -4.05 5.51 10.54
C VAL A 257 -5.03 6.46 11.23
N ALA A 258 -6.27 6.57 10.74
CA ALA A 258 -7.28 7.44 11.31
C ALA A 258 -7.55 7.10 12.78
N HIS A 259 -7.68 5.80 13.12
CA HIS A 259 -7.85 5.35 14.52
C HIS A 259 -6.66 5.76 15.40
N THR A 260 -5.43 5.69 14.89
CA THR A 260 -4.26 6.08 15.69
C THR A 260 -4.19 7.57 15.89
N ASN A 261 -4.54 8.36 14.85
CA ASN A 261 -4.55 9.83 14.93
C ASN A 261 -5.54 10.34 15.97
N ASP A 262 -6.62 9.59 16.29
CA ASP A 262 -7.54 9.94 17.38
C ASP A 262 -6.89 9.96 18.79
N PHE A 263 -5.68 9.42 18.92
CA PHE A 263 -4.92 9.36 20.18
C PHE A 263 -3.66 10.22 20.16
N LEU A 264 -3.40 10.96 19.09
CA LEU A 264 -2.19 11.76 18.90
C LEU A 264 -2.49 13.26 18.99
N GLN A 265 -1.51 14.02 19.48
CA GLN A 265 -1.52 15.47 19.34
C GLN A 265 -1.12 15.85 17.90
N PRO A 266 -1.56 17.02 17.38
CA PRO A 266 -1.24 17.43 16.01
C PRO A 266 0.26 17.43 15.67
N ASN A 267 1.13 17.77 16.61
CA ASN A 267 2.58 17.77 16.47
C ASN A 267 3.22 16.37 16.49
N GLU A 268 2.45 15.34 16.84
CA GLU A 268 2.90 13.95 16.91
C GLU A 268 2.57 13.16 15.64
N ILE A 269 1.60 13.62 14.83
CA ILE A 269 1.08 12.92 13.66
C ILE A 269 2.18 12.56 12.67
N VAL A 270 3.09 13.51 12.38
CA VAL A 270 4.22 13.30 11.46
C VAL A 270 5.14 12.18 11.93
N SER A 271 5.51 12.24 13.22
CA SER A 271 6.38 11.22 13.84
C SER A 271 5.72 9.84 13.87
N ALA A 272 4.42 9.80 14.15
CA ALA A 272 3.62 8.59 14.14
C ALA A 272 3.53 7.99 12.72
N SER A 273 3.33 8.83 11.71
CA SER A 273 3.26 8.43 10.31
C SER A 273 4.54 7.74 9.83
N ALA A 274 5.70 8.27 10.22
CA ALA A 274 6.99 7.64 9.95
C ALA A 274 7.11 6.25 10.60
N THR A 275 6.64 6.10 11.84
CA THR A 275 6.63 4.82 12.56
C THR A 275 5.63 3.83 11.97
N PHE A 276 4.48 4.31 11.47
CA PHE A 276 3.54 3.51 10.67
C PHE A 276 4.23 2.91 9.45
N GLY A 277 4.97 3.72 8.70
CA GLY A 277 5.72 3.27 7.53
C GLY A 277 6.70 2.13 7.86
N ILE A 278 7.37 2.20 9.01
CA ILE A 278 8.26 1.14 9.51
C ILE A 278 7.48 -0.16 9.78
N LEU A 279 6.36 -0.08 10.50
CA LEU A 279 5.55 -1.25 10.86
C LEU A 279 4.97 -1.96 9.62
N ILE A 280 4.43 -1.18 8.69
CA ILE A 280 3.94 -1.70 7.41
C ILE A 280 5.09 -2.31 6.60
N GLY A 281 6.26 -1.65 6.59
CA GLY A 281 7.45 -2.17 5.93
C GLY A 281 7.91 -3.51 6.49
N ILE A 282 7.93 -3.67 7.82
CA ILE A 282 8.22 -4.94 8.49
C ILE A 282 7.20 -6.00 8.07
N GLY A 283 5.89 -5.70 8.16
CA GLY A 283 4.83 -6.60 7.70
C GLY A 283 4.97 -6.97 6.22
N SER A 284 5.36 -6.00 5.38
CA SER A 284 5.54 -6.22 3.94
C SER A 284 6.75 -7.05 3.57
N ILE A 285 7.78 -7.12 4.43
CA ILE A 285 8.92 -8.04 4.27
C ILE A 285 8.53 -9.46 4.70
N ILE A 286 7.84 -9.56 5.81
CA ILE A 286 7.49 -10.85 6.43
C ILE A 286 6.32 -11.53 5.68
N GLY A 287 5.32 -10.77 5.23
CA GLY A 287 4.11 -11.29 4.59
C GLY A 287 4.36 -12.25 3.44
N PRO A 288 5.18 -11.89 2.44
CA PRO A 288 5.52 -12.78 1.32
C PRO A 288 6.16 -14.10 1.74
N LEU A 289 6.98 -14.10 2.80
CA LEU A 289 7.61 -15.31 3.31
C LEU A 289 6.57 -16.28 3.91
N PHE A 290 5.62 -15.74 4.69
CA PHE A 290 4.58 -16.59 5.27
C PHE A 290 3.58 -17.07 4.22
N VAL A 291 3.06 -16.19 3.36
CA VAL A 291 2.09 -16.60 2.34
C VAL A 291 2.69 -17.61 1.37
N SER A 292 3.97 -17.49 1.01
CA SER A 292 4.64 -18.51 0.17
C SER A 292 4.71 -19.87 0.89
N GLY A 293 5.07 -19.90 2.17
CA GLY A 293 5.08 -21.13 2.96
C GLY A 293 3.68 -21.77 3.07
N PHE A 294 2.64 -20.96 3.29
CA PHE A 294 1.26 -21.46 3.28
C PHE A 294 0.87 -22.05 1.92
N MET A 295 1.26 -21.40 0.82
CA MET A 295 0.98 -21.90 -0.52
C MET A 295 1.80 -23.14 -0.87
N GLU A 296 3.03 -23.25 -0.39
CA GLU A 296 3.87 -24.43 -0.58
C GLU A 296 3.27 -25.68 0.11
N ILE A 297 2.77 -25.52 1.34
CA ILE A 297 2.23 -26.63 2.14
C ILE A 297 0.79 -27.00 1.73
N LEU A 298 -0.05 -26.02 1.46
CA LEU A 298 -1.51 -26.17 1.27
C LEU A 298 -1.95 -25.98 -0.18
N GLY A 299 -1.00 -25.70 -1.11
CA GLY A 299 -1.35 -25.34 -2.48
C GLY A 299 -2.00 -23.95 -2.57
N ALA A 300 -2.75 -23.70 -3.64
CA ALA A 300 -3.39 -22.42 -3.91
C ALA A 300 -4.26 -21.89 -2.73
N VAL A 301 -4.97 -22.77 -2.04
CA VAL A 301 -5.84 -22.39 -0.91
C VAL A 301 -5.07 -21.78 0.25
N GLY A 302 -3.77 -22.06 0.36
CA GLY A 302 -2.87 -21.49 1.38
C GLY A 302 -2.85 -19.96 1.34
N PHE A 303 -3.03 -19.34 0.17
CA PHE A 303 -3.14 -17.89 0.01
C PHE A 303 -4.30 -17.31 0.85
N TYR A 304 -5.49 -17.86 0.70
CA TYR A 304 -6.66 -17.37 1.43
C TYR A 304 -6.70 -17.85 2.89
N ILE A 305 -6.10 -19.01 3.22
CA ILE A 305 -5.93 -19.42 4.62
C ILE A 305 -5.04 -18.43 5.38
N TYR A 306 -3.94 -18.01 4.77
CA TYR A 306 -3.08 -16.97 5.34
C TYR A 306 -3.85 -15.67 5.58
N LEU A 307 -4.60 -15.18 4.58
CA LEU A 307 -5.39 -13.96 4.70
C LEU A 307 -6.50 -14.09 5.74
N PHE A 308 -7.18 -15.23 5.81
CA PHE A 308 -8.15 -15.55 6.86
C PHE A 308 -7.56 -15.38 8.26
N LEU A 309 -6.38 -15.92 8.48
CA LEU A 309 -5.70 -15.85 9.78
C LEU A 309 -5.30 -14.42 10.13
N ILE A 310 -4.67 -13.68 9.21
CA ILE A 310 -4.22 -12.31 9.48
C ILE A 310 -5.41 -11.40 9.81
N HIS A 311 -6.46 -11.43 9.02
CA HIS A 311 -7.64 -10.58 9.22
C HIS A 311 -8.45 -11.03 10.45
N GLY A 312 -8.58 -12.34 10.68
CA GLY A 312 -9.27 -12.88 11.84
C GLY A 312 -8.57 -12.54 13.15
N LEU A 313 -7.24 -12.69 13.20
CA LEU A 313 -6.45 -12.31 14.36
C LEU A 313 -6.51 -10.80 14.65
N LEU A 314 -6.48 -9.96 13.61
CA LEU A 314 -6.68 -8.52 13.80
C LEU A 314 -8.07 -8.20 14.35
N GLY A 315 -9.13 -8.82 13.82
CA GLY A 315 -10.48 -8.65 14.32
C GLY A 315 -10.63 -9.05 15.78
N LEU A 316 -10.09 -10.21 16.16
CA LEU A 316 -10.08 -10.71 17.55
C LEU A 316 -9.28 -9.78 18.47
N PHE A 317 -8.11 -9.33 18.05
CA PHE A 317 -7.33 -8.37 18.81
C PHE A 317 -8.08 -7.04 18.98
N GLY A 318 -8.77 -6.58 17.93
CA GLY A 318 -9.60 -5.38 18.00
C GLY A 318 -10.72 -5.53 19.03
N LEU A 319 -11.45 -6.64 19.04
CA LEU A 319 -12.47 -6.94 20.07
C LEU A 319 -11.87 -6.92 21.48
N TYR A 320 -10.73 -7.60 21.68
CA TYR A 320 -10.02 -7.56 22.97
C TYR A 320 -9.67 -6.13 23.38
N ARG A 321 -9.17 -5.31 22.45
CA ARG A 321 -8.82 -3.91 22.77
C ARG A 321 -10.03 -3.03 23.10
N MET A 322 -11.20 -3.31 22.55
CA MET A 322 -12.43 -2.60 22.93
C MET A 322 -12.82 -2.82 24.39
N THR A 323 -12.48 -3.98 24.99
CA THR A 323 -12.73 -4.24 26.42
C THR A 323 -11.73 -3.55 27.35
N GLN A 324 -10.55 -3.12 26.85
CA GLN A 324 -9.46 -2.57 27.64
C GLN A 324 -9.44 -1.03 27.67
N ARG A 325 -10.03 -0.36 26.70
CA ARG A 325 -9.99 1.10 26.58
C ARG A 325 -11.30 1.65 26.04
N THR A 326 -11.84 2.67 26.72
CA THR A 326 -13.01 3.42 26.26
C THR A 326 -12.70 4.25 25.01
N LYS A 327 -13.74 4.63 24.26
CA LYS A 327 -13.62 5.51 23.10
C LYS A 327 -13.02 6.87 23.51
N PRO A 328 -12.12 7.49 22.71
CA PRO A 328 -11.71 8.88 22.92
C PRO A 328 -12.94 9.78 22.85
N ARG A 329 -13.06 10.71 23.79
CA ARG A 329 -14.30 11.51 23.90
C ARG A 329 -14.37 12.70 22.94
N ASP A 330 -13.22 13.32 22.55
CA ASP A 330 -13.24 14.62 21.87
C ASP A 330 -12.15 14.84 20.79
N LEU A 331 -11.48 13.80 20.31
CA LEU A 331 -10.36 13.92 19.36
C LEU A 331 -10.58 13.04 18.12
N GLU A 332 -11.68 13.23 17.40
CA GLU A 332 -11.90 12.51 16.14
C GLU A 332 -11.31 13.33 14.98
N SER A 333 -10.20 12.86 14.42
CA SER A 333 -9.68 13.35 13.15
C SER A 333 -10.59 12.88 12.01
N GLN A 334 -10.75 13.67 10.95
CA GLN A 334 -11.48 13.21 9.75
C GLN A 334 -10.73 12.07 9.06
N TYR A 335 -11.48 11.09 8.54
CA TYR A 335 -10.92 10.06 7.70
C TYR A 335 -10.49 10.64 6.36
N ASN A 336 -9.23 10.42 6.01
CA ASN A 336 -8.71 10.73 4.67
C ASN A 336 -8.25 9.45 4.00
N PRO A 337 -8.70 9.17 2.77
CA PRO A 337 -8.24 8.01 2.02
C PRO A 337 -6.76 8.16 1.68
N LEU A 338 -5.96 7.16 2.06
CA LEU A 338 -4.52 7.18 1.86
C LEU A 338 -4.10 6.06 0.90
N PRO A 339 -3.17 6.33 -0.04
CA PRO A 339 -2.58 5.28 -0.84
C PRO A 339 -1.69 4.38 0.01
N ARG A 340 -1.59 3.11 -0.37
CA ARG A 340 -0.71 2.13 0.29
C ARG A 340 0.73 2.60 0.44
N ASN A 341 1.20 3.38 -0.51
CA ASN A 341 2.60 3.81 -0.61
C ASN A 341 2.83 5.24 -0.14
N ILE A 342 1.87 5.81 0.63
CA ILE A 342 2.03 7.17 1.13
C ILE A 342 3.30 7.26 1.99
N SER A 343 4.10 8.27 1.73
CA SER A 343 5.27 8.58 2.54
C SER A 343 4.88 9.37 3.80
N PRO A 344 5.78 9.50 4.78
CA PRO A 344 5.56 10.39 5.92
C PRO A 344 5.17 11.83 5.51
N ALA A 345 5.77 12.36 4.44
CA ALA A 345 5.45 13.69 3.92
C ALA A 345 4.02 13.80 3.37
N GLY A 346 3.50 12.73 2.74
CA GLY A 346 2.11 12.69 2.28
C GLY A 346 1.10 12.55 3.43
N MET A 347 1.50 11.95 4.56
CA MET A 347 0.65 11.86 5.75
C MET A 347 0.51 13.18 6.49
N GLU A 348 1.47 14.12 6.33
CA GLU A 348 1.36 15.49 6.85
C GLU A 348 0.22 16.29 6.20
N MET A 349 -0.26 15.84 5.02
CA MET A 349 -1.34 16.49 4.29
C MET A 349 -2.74 16.20 4.87
N ASN A 350 -2.86 15.33 5.84
CA ASN A 350 -4.08 14.94 6.54
C ASN A 350 -4.10 15.56 7.95
#